data_a1a12f792ae93215dc4e5543bf750b23
#
_entry.id   a1a12f792ae93215dc4e5543bf750b23
#
_cell.length_a   1.000
_cell.length_b   1.000
_cell.length_c   1.000
_cell.angle_alpha   90.00
_cell.angle_beta   90.00
_cell.angle_gamma   90.00
#
_symmetry.space_group_name_H-M   'P 1'
#
loop_
_entity.id
_entity.type
_entity.pdbx_description
1 polymer ?
#
loop_
_entity_poly.entity_id
_entity_poly.type
_entity_poly.pdbx_seq_one_letter_code
_entity_poly.pdbx_strand_id
1 'polypeptide(L)'
;MKVAKIPYLNAAPFYEGWGDDPPFETVSMAPRDLGVAAGNGTIDAGLMAVADWFREDASFELIEPELGVAASEHVRSVILFSNENPGRLDGRRVAVTRESSTSRRLAQLLAVAYWKADIEWIPEDELRGDPAEEVDGFLLIGDRALELMADEVHGGWARETDLATEWWSWQALPFVFAVWAVRSGLPRRERARFGGYLSGSLALGSERLESIAAEHAGTLGDAETLEAYLRHFTYRLGPDELAGMRRFRDLLAEHDIQEYQDARA
;
A
#
# COMPACT_ATOMS: atom_id res chain seq x y z
N MET A 1 -17.60 -0.40 17.50
CA MET A 1 -16.27 -0.39 16.86
C MET A 1 -16.39 0.33 15.53
N LYS A 2 -15.50 1.25 15.22
CA LYS A 2 -15.45 2.00 13.96
C LYS A 2 -14.27 1.50 13.10
N VAL A 3 -14.58 1.01 11.90
CA VAL A 3 -13.63 0.35 11.01
C VAL A 3 -13.40 1.17 9.75
N ALA A 4 -12.14 1.48 9.45
CA ALA A 4 -11.77 2.18 8.24
C ALA A 4 -11.62 1.19 7.06
N LYS A 5 -12.22 1.55 5.91
CA LYS A 5 -12.05 0.86 4.62
C LYS A 5 -11.23 1.73 3.69
N ILE A 6 -10.28 1.13 2.99
CA ILE A 6 -9.59 1.79 1.87
C ILE A 6 -10.24 1.35 0.55
N PRO A 7 -10.55 2.30 -0.36
CA PRO A 7 -11.30 2.01 -1.59
C PRO A 7 -10.41 1.54 -2.75
N TYR A 8 -9.43 0.67 -2.48
CA TYR A 8 -8.55 0.13 -3.51
C TYR A 8 -8.91 -1.31 -3.86
N LEU A 9 -8.75 -1.66 -5.12
CA LEU A 9 -9.02 -3.01 -5.64
C LEU A 9 -8.31 -4.11 -4.84
N ASN A 10 -7.04 -3.92 -4.45
CA ASN A 10 -6.29 -4.90 -3.66
C ASN A 10 -6.87 -5.16 -2.26
N ALA A 11 -7.72 -4.30 -1.75
CA ALA A 11 -8.42 -4.47 -0.47
C ALA A 11 -9.82 -5.08 -0.62
N ALA A 12 -10.38 -5.11 -1.83
CA ALA A 12 -11.74 -5.56 -2.08
C ALA A 12 -12.05 -6.96 -1.53
N PRO A 13 -11.15 -7.97 -1.61
CA PRO A 13 -11.41 -9.30 -1.06
C PRO A 13 -11.73 -9.31 0.44
N PHE A 14 -11.25 -8.33 1.22
CA PHE A 14 -11.57 -8.22 2.64
C PHE A 14 -12.99 -7.73 2.91
N TYR A 15 -13.67 -7.15 1.92
CA TYR A 15 -14.97 -6.51 2.11
C TYR A 15 -16.14 -7.37 1.60
N GLU A 16 -15.83 -8.53 1.04
CA GLU A 16 -16.86 -9.47 0.61
C GLU A 16 -17.73 -9.93 1.80
N GLY A 17 -19.04 -9.96 1.55
CA GLY A 17 -20.03 -10.35 2.56
C GLY A 17 -20.28 -9.33 3.68
N TRP A 18 -19.72 -8.11 3.60
CA TRP A 18 -20.02 -7.07 4.59
C TRP A 18 -21.47 -6.55 4.45
N GLY A 19 -22.03 -6.55 3.24
CA GLY A 19 -23.39 -6.04 2.99
C GLY A 19 -23.56 -4.56 3.37
N ASP A 20 -24.80 -4.12 3.47
CA ASP A 20 -25.14 -2.73 3.79
C ASP A 20 -25.14 -2.44 5.30
N ASP A 21 -25.22 -3.47 6.16
CA ASP A 21 -25.30 -3.33 7.61
C ASP A 21 -24.33 -4.30 8.33
N PRO A 22 -23.01 -4.08 8.23
CA PRO A 22 -22.04 -4.89 8.95
C PRO A 22 -22.16 -4.64 10.48
N PRO A 23 -21.69 -5.58 11.34
CA PRO A 23 -21.85 -5.49 12.80
C PRO A 23 -20.92 -4.43 13.45
N PHE A 24 -20.49 -3.43 12.71
CA PHE A 24 -19.64 -2.30 13.13
C PHE A 24 -19.86 -1.10 12.20
N GLU A 25 -19.56 0.10 12.68
CA GLU A 25 -19.57 1.31 11.86
C GLU A 25 -18.43 1.27 10.86
N THR A 26 -18.69 1.59 9.59
CA THR A 26 -17.67 1.69 8.53
C THR A 26 -17.48 3.11 8.09
N VAL A 27 -16.22 3.47 7.76
CA VAL A 27 -15.86 4.75 7.15
C VAL A 27 -14.87 4.50 6.03
N SER A 28 -15.13 5.07 4.84
CA SER A 28 -14.19 4.99 3.73
C SER A 28 -13.22 6.16 3.78
N MET A 29 -11.93 5.89 3.61
CA MET A 29 -10.90 6.92 3.59
C MET A 29 -9.66 6.46 2.81
N ALA A 30 -8.84 7.42 2.35
CA ALA A 30 -7.55 7.11 1.76
C ALA A 30 -6.59 6.48 2.79
N PRO A 31 -5.60 5.65 2.38
CA PRO A 31 -4.68 5.01 3.31
C PRO A 31 -3.96 5.99 4.25
N ARG A 32 -3.55 7.16 3.75
CA ARG A 32 -2.92 8.20 4.57
C ARG A 32 -3.84 8.74 5.66
N ASP A 33 -5.09 9.03 5.31
CA ASP A 33 -6.08 9.55 6.27
C ASP A 33 -6.38 8.52 7.35
N LEU A 34 -6.28 7.23 7.03
CA LEU A 34 -6.41 6.13 7.98
C LEU A 34 -5.31 6.19 9.06
N GLY A 35 -4.05 6.39 8.67
CA GLY A 35 -2.95 6.57 9.62
C GLY A 35 -3.18 7.76 10.57
N VAL A 36 -3.64 8.90 10.04
CA VAL A 36 -3.99 10.10 10.83
C VAL A 36 -5.18 9.81 11.76
N ALA A 37 -6.22 9.14 11.27
CA ALA A 37 -7.41 8.78 12.04
C ALA A 37 -7.08 7.80 13.18
N ALA A 38 -6.13 6.88 12.96
CA ALA A 38 -5.61 5.98 13.98
C ALA A 38 -4.91 6.76 15.10
N GLY A 39 -3.95 7.63 14.76
CA GLY A 39 -3.23 8.48 15.71
C GLY A 39 -4.15 9.40 16.53
N ASN A 40 -5.19 9.95 15.90
CA ASN A 40 -6.19 10.81 16.56
C ASN A 40 -7.26 10.03 17.33
N GLY A 41 -7.23 8.69 17.30
CA GLY A 41 -8.17 7.86 18.02
C GLY A 41 -9.60 7.87 17.48
N THR A 42 -9.80 8.25 16.21
CA THR A 42 -11.13 8.35 15.58
C THR A 42 -11.62 7.06 14.95
N ILE A 43 -10.75 6.06 14.80
CA ILE A 43 -11.07 4.70 14.34
C ILE A 43 -10.56 3.66 15.33
N ASP A 44 -11.13 2.46 15.27
CA ASP A 44 -10.77 1.33 16.11
C ASP A 44 -10.04 0.22 15.36
N ALA A 45 -10.23 0.12 14.05
CA ALA A 45 -9.55 -0.85 13.19
C ALA A 45 -9.49 -0.37 11.75
N GLY A 46 -8.55 -0.90 10.97
CA GLY A 46 -8.44 -0.63 9.54
C GLY A 46 -7.28 -1.36 8.89
N LEU A 47 -7.28 -1.39 7.56
CA LEU A 47 -6.16 -1.86 6.76
C LEU A 47 -5.13 -0.72 6.65
N MET A 48 -4.22 -0.70 7.61
CA MET A 48 -3.26 0.40 7.82
C MET A 48 -2.00 0.19 6.98
N ALA A 49 -1.51 1.24 6.34
CA ALA A 49 -0.20 1.22 5.70
C ALA A 49 0.87 0.79 6.73
N VAL A 50 1.75 -0.15 6.37
CA VAL A 50 2.65 -0.76 7.37
C VAL A 50 3.58 0.25 8.04
N ALA A 51 4.00 1.29 7.32
CA ALA A 51 4.83 2.34 7.89
C ALA A 51 4.07 3.21 8.91
N ASP A 52 2.76 3.39 8.74
CA ASP A 52 1.92 4.07 9.73
C ASP A 52 1.68 3.17 10.94
N TRP A 53 1.48 1.87 10.72
CA TRP A 53 1.38 0.92 11.83
C TRP A 53 2.66 0.88 12.67
N PHE A 54 3.84 0.97 12.09
CA PHE A 54 5.09 1.07 12.86
C PHE A 54 5.12 2.26 13.83
N ARG A 55 4.48 3.36 13.48
CA ARG A 55 4.34 4.54 14.33
C ARG A 55 3.30 4.35 15.43
N GLU A 56 2.24 3.60 15.12
CA GLU A 56 1.07 3.41 15.98
C GLU A 56 1.09 2.06 16.73
N ASP A 57 2.18 1.28 16.67
CA ASP A 57 2.25 -0.09 17.22
C ASP A 57 2.07 -0.18 18.75
N ALA A 58 2.24 0.94 19.47
CA ALA A 58 1.89 1.04 20.88
C ALA A 58 0.38 1.11 21.14
N SER A 59 -0.40 1.60 20.17
CA SER A 59 -1.84 1.83 20.25
C SER A 59 -2.68 0.85 19.44
N PHE A 60 -2.06 0.25 18.40
CA PHE A 60 -2.69 -0.70 17.50
C PHE A 60 -1.85 -1.98 17.38
N GLU A 61 -2.47 -3.11 17.61
CA GLU A 61 -1.86 -4.43 17.40
C GLU A 61 -2.35 -5.05 16.08
N LEU A 62 -1.58 -5.98 15.53
CA LEU A 62 -2.02 -6.78 14.39
C LEU A 62 -3.26 -7.60 14.78
N ILE A 63 -4.20 -7.71 13.85
CA ILE A 63 -5.36 -8.59 14.05
C ILE A 63 -4.90 -10.06 14.05
N GLU A 64 -5.57 -10.90 14.83
CA GLU A 64 -5.35 -12.37 14.81
C GLU A 64 -6.48 -13.07 14.04
N PRO A 65 -6.18 -13.95 13.04
CA PRO A 65 -4.84 -14.19 12.49
C PRO A 65 -4.31 -12.96 11.73
N GLU A 66 -3.00 -12.89 11.54
CA GLU A 66 -2.36 -11.75 10.86
C GLU A 66 -2.83 -11.66 9.41
N LEU A 67 -3.50 -10.57 9.10
CA LEU A 67 -4.06 -10.27 7.78
C LEU A 67 -3.47 -8.96 7.24
N GLY A 68 -3.29 -8.90 5.93
CA GLY A 68 -2.73 -7.72 5.29
C GLY A 68 -2.68 -7.84 3.78
N VAL A 69 -1.93 -6.97 3.13
CA VAL A 69 -1.66 -6.98 1.70
C VAL A 69 -0.16 -7.04 1.51
N ALA A 70 0.33 -8.17 1.06
CA ALA A 70 1.74 -8.41 0.77
C ALA A 70 1.91 -8.96 -0.65
N ALA A 71 3.09 -8.75 -1.24
CA ALA A 71 3.44 -9.32 -2.53
C ALA A 71 4.89 -9.80 -2.52
N SER A 72 5.14 -10.87 -3.29
CA SER A 72 6.47 -11.36 -3.64
C SER A 72 6.76 -11.03 -5.10
N GLU A 73 8.02 -10.82 -5.43
CA GLU A 73 8.51 -10.60 -6.81
C GLU A 73 8.01 -9.32 -7.49
N HIS A 74 6.71 -9.02 -7.49
CA HIS A 74 6.13 -7.80 -8.07
C HIS A 74 4.79 -7.46 -7.42
N VAL A 75 4.30 -6.21 -7.61
CA VAL A 75 3.01 -5.76 -7.06
C VAL A 75 2.11 -5.12 -8.12
N ARG A 76 2.66 -4.61 -9.21
CA ARG A 76 1.98 -3.95 -10.34
C ARG A 76 1.18 -2.68 -10.01
N SER A 77 1.00 -2.36 -8.76
CA SER A 77 0.25 -1.19 -8.28
C SER A 77 1.05 -0.29 -7.33
N VAL A 78 2.38 -0.41 -7.32
CA VAL A 78 3.31 0.53 -6.66
C VAL A 78 4.48 0.73 -7.59
N ILE A 79 4.32 1.70 -8.50
CA ILE A 79 5.17 1.87 -9.67
C ILE A 79 5.83 3.25 -9.66
N LEU A 80 7.13 3.28 -9.83
CA LEU A 80 7.87 4.47 -10.19
C LEU A 80 7.96 4.56 -11.72
N PHE A 81 7.17 5.46 -12.29
CA PHE A 81 7.25 5.84 -13.69
C PHE A 81 8.39 6.83 -13.88
N SER A 82 9.23 6.64 -14.90
CA SER A 82 10.37 7.52 -15.17
C SER A 82 10.89 7.37 -16.59
N ASN A 83 11.77 8.27 -17.03
CA ASN A 83 12.43 8.15 -18.33
C ASN A 83 13.81 7.49 -18.23
N GLU A 84 14.34 7.34 -17.02
CA GLU A 84 15.65 6.77 -16.74
C GLU A 84 15.57 5.58 -15.77
N ASN A 85 16.60 4.75 -15.73
CA ASN A 85 16.73 3.74 -14.69
C ASN A 85 16.84 4.38 -13.30
N PRO A 86 16.30 3.76 -12.22
CA PRO A 86 16.31 4.35 -10.89
C PRO A 86 17.68 4.83 -10.41
N GLY A 87 18.76 4.09 -10.68
CA GLY A 87 20.12 4.52 -10.32
C GLY A 87 20.66 5.73 -11.11
N ARG A 88 19.95 6.21 -12.13
CA ARG A 88 20.26 7.43 -12.88
C ARG A 88 19.40 8.63 -12.49
N LEU A 89 18.54 8.44 -11.48
CA LEU A 89 17.73 9.52 -10.92
C LEU A 89 18.48 10.33 -9.85
N ASP A 90 19.78 10.15 -9.71
CA ASP A 90 20.63 10.93 -8.81
C ASP A 90 20.56 12.42 -9.14
N GLY A 91 20.25 13.27 -8.16
CA GLY A 91 20.03 14.71 -8.32
C GLY A 91 18.75 15.08 -9.10
N ARG A 92 17.86 14.12 -9.37
CA ARG A 92 16.62 14.31 -10.13
C ARG A 92 15.42 14.52 -9.25
N ARG A 93 14.37 15.13 -9.83
CA ARG A 93 13.10 15.41 -9.17
C ARG A 93 12.10 14.29 -9.43
N VAL A 94 11.58 13.68 -8.39
CA VAL A 94 10.56 12.63 -8.47
C VAL A 94 9.34 13.01 -7.67
N ALA A 95 8.20 13.11 -8.33
CA ALA A 95 6.94 13.35 -7.67
C ALA A 95 6.44 12.08 -6.97
N VAL A 96 5.80 12.25 -5.83
CA VAL A 96 5.22 11.16 -5.05
C VAL A 96 3.77 11.44 -4.70
N THR A 97 2.93 10.42 -4.87
CA THR A 97 1.54 10.50 -4.40
C THR A 97 1.49 10.70 -2.88
N ARG A 98 0.49 11.46 -2.44
CA ARG A 98 0.22 11.63 -1.00
C ARG A 98 -0.53 10.46 -0.37
N GLU A 99 -1.01 9.53 -1.17
CA GLU A 99 -1.92 8.48 -0.71
C GLU A 99 -1.26 7.37 0.12
N SER A 100 0.07 7.18 0.03
CA SER A 100 0.77 6.11 0.77
C SER A 100 2.03 6.58 1.47
N SER A 101 2.07 6.36 2.78
CA SER A 101 3.27 6.52 3.61
C SER A 101 4.27 5.38 3.39
N THR A 102 3.80 4.13 3.25
CA THR A 102 4.65 2.94 3.07
C THR A 102 5.42 2.97 1.76
N SER A 103 4.72 3.18 0.63
CA SER A 103 5.35 3.12 -0.70
C SER A 103 6.36 4.25 -0.90
N ARG A 104 6.06 5.44 -0.36
CA ARG A 104 7.02 6.55 -0.34
C ARG A 104 8.29 6.19 0.41
N ARG A 105 8.19 5.63 1.63
CA ARG A 105 9.36 5.23 2.42
C ARG A 105 10.13 4.08 1.78
N LEU A 106 9.42 3.15 1.13
CA LEU A 106 10.07 2.11 0.34
C LEU A 106 10.89 2.72 -0.80
N ALA A 107 10.33 3.65 -1.57
CA ALA A 107 11.04 4.32 -2.65
C ALA A 107 12.27 5.09 -2.14
N GLN A 108 12.13 5.84 -1.05
CA GLN A 108 13.23 6.57 -0.42
C GLN A 108 14.34 5.61 0.07
N LEU A 109 13.95 4.51 0.70
CA LEU A 109 14.88 3.47 1.15
C LEU A 109 15.62 2.83 -0.03
N LEU A 110 14.89 2.45 -1.08
CA LEU A 110 15.50 1.89 -2.30
C LEU A 110 16.45 2.88 -2.96
N ALA A 111 16.10 4.16 -3.02
CA ALA A 111 16.98 5.19 -3.57
C ALA A 111 18.31 5.25 -2.83
N VAL A 112 18.28 5.41 -1.53
CA VAL A 112 19.50 5.58 -0.72
C VAL A 112 20.29 4.27 -0.60
N ALA A 113 19.61 3.16 -0.30
CA ALA A 113 20.26 1.93 0.10
C ALA A 113 20.57 0.98 -1.06
N TYR A 114 19.77 0.96 -2.10
CA TYR A 114 19.87 0.00 -3.21
C TYR A 114 20.30 0.66 -4.53
N TRP A 115 19.59 1.69 -4.97
CA TRP A 115 19.92 2.39 -6.23
C TRP A 115 21.12 3.34 -6.09
N LYS A 116 21.45 3.76 -4.87
CA LYS A 116 22.54 4.72 -4.58
C LYS A 116 22.35 6.06 -5.27
N ALA A 117 21.11 6.57 -5.25
CA ALA A 117 20.70 7.83 -5.85
C ALA A 117 20.15 8.77 -4.78
N ASP A 118 20.61 10.01 -4.78
CA ASP A 118 20.04 11.10 -3.97
C ASP A 118 18.94 11.79 -4.78
N ILE A 119 17.68 11.49 -4.48
CA ILE A 119 16.52 11.93 -5.24
C ILE A 119 15.80 13.06 -4.49
N GLU A 120 15.47 14.14 -5.21
CA GLU A 120 14.60 15.20 -4.70
C GLU A 120 13.13 14.75 -4.80
N TRP A 121 12.55 14.38 -3.64
CA TRP A 121 11.16 13.91 -3.56
C TRP A 121 10.19 15.07 -3.44
N ILE A 122 9.25 15.20 -4.39
CA ILE A 122 8.30 16.31 -4.49
C ILE A 122 6.88 15.77 -4.27
N PRO A 123 6.07 16.39 -3.37
CA PRO A 123 4.66 16.07 -3.27
C PRO A 123 3.93 16.35 -4.61
N GLU A 124 3.05 15.44 -5.03
CA GLU A 124 2.33 15.57 -6.31
C GLU A 124 1.49 16.85 -6.43
N ASP A 125 1.01 17.41 -5.34
CA ASP A 125 0.22 18.65 -5.32
C ASP A 125 1.07 19.94 -5.53
N GLU A 126 2.38 19.83 -5.62
CA GLU A 126 3.26 20.91 -6.08
C GLU A 126 3.33 20.98 -7.61
N LEU A 127 2.92 19.92 -8.32
CA LEU A 127 2.83 19.92 -9.78
C LEU A 127 1.67 20.81 -10.25
N ARG A 128 1.86 21.47 -11.38
CA ARG A 128 0.88 22.42 -11.94
C ARG A 128 0.36 21.99 -13.31
N GLY A 129 1.03 21.08 -13.98
CA GLY A 129 0.74 20.59 -15.32
C GLY A 129 0.93 19.10 -15.44
N ASP A 130 1.35 18.66 -16.63
CA ASP A 130 1.66 17.26 -16.90
C ASP A 130 2.89 16.82 -16.09
N PRO A 131 2.79 15.77 -15.24
CA PRO A 131 3.95 15.29 -14.48
C PRO A 131 5.15 14.95 -15.35
N ALA A 132 4.95 14.38 -16.55
CA ALA A 132 6.02 13.99 -17.44
C ALA A 132 6.83 15.19 -18.01
N GLU A 133 6.28 16.41 -17.94
CA GLU A 133 6.95 17.64 -18.33
C GLU A 133 7.64 18.36 -17.15
N GLU A 134 7.20 18.09 -15.91
CA GLU A 134 7.66 18.84 -14.73
C GLU A 134 8.69 18.12 -13.86
N VAL A 135 8.72 16.77 -13.90
CA VAL A 135 9.62 15.95 -13.08
C VAL A 135 10.24 14.80 -13.89
N ASP A 136 11.28 14.18 -13.33
CA ASP A 136 12.03 13.09 -13.96
C ASP A 136 11.42 11.70 -13.67
N GLY A 137 10.50 11.63 -12.70
CA GLY A 137 9.76 10.43 -12.36
C GLY A 137 8.55 10.71 -11.49
N PHE A 138 7.62 9.75 -11.44
CA PHE A 138 6.38 9.85 -10.69
C PHE A 138 6.03 8.52 -10.02
N LEU A 139 5.98 8.50 -8.69
CA LEU A 139 5.56 7.33 -7.92
C LEU A 139 4.05 7.35 -7.74
N LEU A 140 3.38 6.37 -8.31
CA LEU A 140 1.94 6.14 -8.14
C LEU A 140 1.66 4.83 -7.40
N ILE A 141 0.49 4.78 -6.75
CA ILE A 141 0.03 3.58 -6.04
C ILE A 141 -1.42 3.24 -6.35
N GLY A 142 -1.79 1.99 -6.00
CA GLY A 142 -3.16 1.50 -6.04
C GLY A 142 -3.77 1.58 -7.43
N ASP A 143 -5.04 1.94 -7.47
CA ASP A 143 -5.84 1.95 -8.70
C ASP A 143 -5.28 2.96 -9.72
N ARG A 144 -4.75 4.10 -9.29
CA ARG A 144 -4.10 5.08 -10.19
C ARG A 144 -2.86 4.51 -10.89
N ALA A 145 -2.09 3.67 -10.21
CA ALA A 145 -0.96 2.99 -10.86
C ALA A 145 -1.45 1.95 -11.87
N LEU A 146 -2.52 1.21 -11.56
CA LEU A 146 -3.13 0.26 -12.50
C LEU A 146 -3.69 0.97 -13.73
N GLU A 147 -4.40 2.11 -13.56
CA GLU A 147 -4.91 2.93 -14.66
C GLU A 147 -3.79 3.35 -15.61
N LEU A 148 -2.68 3.87 -15.06
CA LEU A 148 -1.55 4.30 -15.88
C LEU A 148 -0.82 3.12 -16.52
N MET A 149 -0.77 1.94 -15.86
CA MET A 149 -0.24 0.70 -16.43
C MET A 149 -1.12 0.13 -17.56
N ALA A 150 -2.43 0.40 -17.55
CA ALA A 150 -3.36 0.01 -18.60
C ALA A 150 -3.35 0.96 -19.80
N ASP A 151 -2.78 2.16 -19.67
CA ASP A 151 -2.60 3.12 -20.74
C ASP A 151 -1.42 2.70 -21.67
N GLU A 152 -1.66 2.61 -22.97
CA GLU A 152 -0.65 2.17 -23.97
C GLU A 152 0.61 3.06 -24.00
N VAL A 153 0.51 4.31 -23.60
CA VAL A 153 1.61 5.28 -23.60
C VAL A 153 2.14 5.58 -22.21
N HIS A 154 1.60 4.92 -21.17
CA HIS A 154 2.00 5.06 -19.76
C HIS A 154 2.19 6.54 -19.34
N GLY A 155 1.27 7.43 -19.77
CA GLY A 155 1.35 8.85 -19.50
C GLY A 155 2.62 9.53 -20.07
N GLY A 156 3.23 8.95 -21.09
CA GLY A 156 4.46 9.47 -21.71
C GLY A 156 5.77 9.01 -21.05
N TRP A 157 5.71 8.16 -20.01
CA TRP A 157 6.90 7.60 -19.37
C TRP A 157 7.49 6.42 -20.16
N ALA A 158 8.81 6.36 -20.26
CA ALA A 158 9.50 5.29 -20.99
C ALA A 158 9.75 4.03 -20.15
N ARG A 159 9.58 4.10 -18.84
CA ARG A 159 9.91 3.02 -17.89
C ARG A 159 8.93 2.96 -16.74
N GLU A 160 8.74 1.73 -16.28
CA GLU A 160 7.99 1.35 -15.10
C GLU A 160 8.94 0.57 -14.19
N THR A 161 9.07 1.01 -12.96
CA THR A 161 9.86 0.31 -11.95
C THR A 161 8.91 -0.12 -10.82
N ASP A 162 8.65 -1.42 -10.73
CA ASP A 162 7.83 -2.00 -9.66
C ASP A 162 8.67 -2.09 -8.37
N LEU A 163 8.22 -1.39 -7.32
CA LEU A 163 8.99 -1.32 -6.08
C LEU A 163 9.05 -2.64 -5.31
N ALA A 164 8.07 -3.55 -5.50
CA ALA A 164 8.16 -4.89 -4.91
C ALA A 164 9.22 -5.73 -5.62
N THR A 165 9.37 -5.58 -6.94
CA THR A 165 10.44 -6.22 -7.72
C THR A 165 11.82 -5.76 -7.26
N GLU A 166 12.00 -4.47 -7.03
CA GLU A 166 13.25 -3.91 -6.52
C GLU A 166 13.56 -4.40 -5.10
N TRP A 167 12.54 -4.43 -4.24
CA TRP A 167 12.67 -4.97 -2.88
C TRP A 167 13.03 -6.46 -2.90
N TRP A 168 12.33 -7.28 -3.69
CA TRP A 168 12.58 -8.70 -3.83
C TRP A 168 13.99 -8.98 -4.35
N SER A 169 14.41 -8.24 -5.36
CA SER A 169 15.76 -8.36 -5.94
C SER A 169 16.86 -8.04 -4.92
N TRP A 170 16.58 -7.14 -3.98
CA TRP A 170 17.53 -6.72 -2.96
C TRP A 170 17.49 -7.57 -1.70
N GLN A 171 16.31 -7.92 -1.20
CA GLN A 171 16.14 -8.57 0.11
C GLN A 171 15.73 -10.04 0.03
N ALA A 172 15.21 -10.52 -1.10
CA ALA A 172 14.64 -11.87 -1.29
C ALA A 172 13.56 -12.23 -0.24
N LEU A 173 12.76 -11.24 0.15
CA LEU A 173 11.65 -11.35 1.10
C LEU A 173 10.40 -10.73 0.50
N PRO A 174 9.18 -11.23 0.82
CA PRO A 174 7.94 -10.55 0.48
C PRO A 174 7.90 -9.13 1.06
N PHE A 175 7.22 -8.20 0.39
CA PHE A 175 6.96 -6.87 0.91
C PHE A 175 5.53 -6.74 1.41
N VAL A 176 5.35 -6.26 2.65
CA VAL A 176 4.04 -6.00 3.26
C VAL A 176 3.71 -4.52 3.09
N PHE A 177 2.67 -4.21 2.32
CA PHE A 177 2.22 -2.85 2.06
C PHE A 177 1.29 -2.32 3.13
N ALA A 178 0.38 -3.16 3.60
CA ALA A 178 -0.62 -2.82 4.59
C ALA A 178 -0.95 -4.01 5.49
N VAL A 179 -1.35 -3.72 6.72
CA VAL A 179 -1.74 -4.72 7.73
C VAL A 179 -3.10 -4.37 8.33
N TRP A 180 -3.93 -5.38 8.59
CA TRP A 180 -5.09 -5.17 9.42
C TRP A 180 -4.66 -5.00 10.87
N ALA A 181 -4.91 -3.81 11.38
CA ALA A 181 -4.60 -3.45 12.76
C ALA A 181 -5.86 -3.05 13.52
N VAL A 182 -5.86 -3.33 14.82
CA VAL A 182 -6.96 -3.07 15.72
C VAL A 182 -6.45 -2.41 16.99
N ARG A 183 -7.20 -1.45 17.54
CA ARG A 183 -6.84 -0.72 18.76
C ARG A 183 -6.61 -1.69 19.93
N SER A 184 -5.44 -1.62 20.55
CA SER A 184 -5.00 -2.50 21.64
C SER A 184 -5.92 -2.42 22.88
N GLY A 185 -6.52 -1.25 23.12
CA GLY A 185 -7.43 -1.01 24.24
C GLY A 185 -8.82 -1.65 24.13
N LEU A 186 -9.17 -2.21 22.95
CA LEU A 186 -10.45 -2.93 22.81
C LEU A 186 -10.45 -4.27 23.57
N PRO A 187 -11.61 -4.71 24.09
CA PRO A 187 -11.73 -6.02 24.72
C PRO A 187 -11.25 -7.15 23.79
N ARG A 188 -10.44 -8.07 24.31
CA ARG A 188 -9.92 -9.22 23.53
C ARG A 188 -11.01 -9.98 22.76
N ARG A 189 -12.20 -10.11 23.35
CA ARG A 189 -13.34 -10.77 22.69
C ARG A 189 -13.81 -10.02 21.44
N GLU A 190 -13.81 -8.68 21.47
CA GLU A 190 -14.20 -7.87 20.32
C GLU A 190 -13.16 -7.98 19.21
N ARG A 191 -11.87 -7.91 19.55
CA ARG A 191 -10.76 -8.08 18.60
C ARG A 191 -10.83 -9.45 17.93
N ALA A 192 -10.97 -10.53 18.69
CA ALA A 192 -11.10 -11.88 18.17
C ALA A 192 -12.36 -12.06 17.30
N ARG A 193 -13.50 -11.45 17.69
CA ARG A 193 -14.71 -11.46 16.86
C ARG A 193 -14.50 -10.76 15.52
N PHE A 194 -13.83 -9.62 15.54
CA PHE A 194 -13.53 -8.88 14.31
C PHE A 194 -12.53 -9.63 13.42
N GLY A 195 -11.48 -10.24 13.98
CA GLY A 195 -10.55 -11.08 13.23
C GLY A 195 -11.22 -12.29 12.57
N GLY A 196 -12.14 -12.95 13.29
CA GLY A 196 -12.97 -14.03 12.73
C GLY A 196 -13.87 -13.55 11.60
N TYR A 197 -14.47 -12.36 11.74
CA TYR A 197 -15.29 -11.73 10.69
C TYR A 197 -14.48 -11.44 9.44
N LEU A 198 -13.32 -10.76 9.57
CA LEU A 198 -12.41 -10.46 8.47
C LEU A 198 -11.91 -11.73 7.77
N SER A 199 -11.56 -12.76 8.55
CA SER A 199 -11.13 -14.04 7.98
C SER A 199 -12.21 -14.73 7.15
N GLY A 200 -13.47 -14.62 7.59
CA GLY A 200 -14.63 -15.10 6.84
C GLY A 200 -14.86 -14.30 5.56
N SER A 201 -14.79 -12.97 5.62
CA SER A 201 -14.90 -12.09 4.47
C SER A 201 -13.80 -12.36 3.45
N LEU A 202 -12.54 -12.49 3.89
CA LEU A 202 -11.42 -12.83 3.03
C LEU A 202 -11.61 -14.19 2.35
N ALA A 203 -12.13 -15.19 3.07
CA ALA A 203 -12.41 -16.51 2.47
C ALA A 203 -13.41 -16.39 1.32
N LEU A 204 -14.51 -15.66 1.53
CA LEU A 204 -15.49 -15.37 0.47
C LEU A 204 -14.86 -14.60 -0.69
N GLY A 205 -14.09 -13.55 -0.39
CA GLY A 205 -13.42 -12.74 -1.40
C GLY A 205 -12.43 -13.54 -2.23
N SER A 206 -11.70 -14.46 -1.60
CA SER A 206 -10.75 -15.33 -2.30
C SER A 206 -11.42 -16.32 -3.27
N GLU A 207 -12.67 -16.70 -3.01
CA GLU A 207 -13.48 -17.53 -3.93
C GLU A 207 -14.11 -16.70 -5.07
N ARG A 208 -14.14 -15.37 -4.95
CA ARG A 208 -14.85 -14.45 -5.86
C ARG A 208 -13.92 -13.48 -6.60
N LEU A 209 -12.62 -13.75 -6.67
CA LEU A 209 -11.65 -12.85 -7.30
C LEU A 209 -11.99 -12.52 -8.76
N GLU A 210 -12.49 -13.50 -9.53
CA GLU A 210 -12.98 -13.30 -10.90
C GLU A 210 -14.15 -12.28 -10.93
N SER A 211 -15.14 -12.42 -10.04
CA SER A 211 -16.29 -11.50 -9.96
C SER A 211 -15.84 -10.09 -9.54
N ILE A 212 -14.97 -10.00 -8.53
CA ILE A 212 -14.41 -8.72 -8.06
C ILE A 212 -13.65 -8.04 -9.20
N ALA A 213 -12.83 -8.77 -9.93
CA ALA A 213 -12.08 -8.25 -11.07
C ALA A 213 -13.03 -7.75 -12.18
N ALA A 214 -14.06 -8.53 -12.50
CA ALA A 214 -15.05 -8.14 -13.51
C ALA A 214 -15.84 -6.87 -13.13
N GLU A 215 -16.15 -6.69 -11.86
CA GLU A 215 -16.85 -5.48 -11.35
C GLU A 215 -15.97 -4.21 -11.44
N HIS A 216 -14.63 -4.36 -11.45
CA HIS A 216 -13.66 -3.26 -11.52
C HIS A 216 -12.99 -3.13 -12.89
N ALA A 217 -13.33 -4.00 -13.85
CA ALA A 217 -12.79 -3.93 -15.21
C ALA A 217 -13.18 -2.63 -15.91
N GLY A 218 -12.30 -2.13 -16.76
CA GLY A 218 -12.46 -0.87 -17.49
C GLY A 218 -11.19 -0.04 -17.44
N THR A 219 -11.21 1.08 -16.71
CA THR A 219 -10.05 1.97 -16.61
C THR A 219 -8.86 1.35 -15.90
N LEU A 220 -9.09 0.42 -14.96
CA LEU A 220 -8.01 -0.27 -14.23
C LEU A 220 -7.33 -1.38 -15.05
N GLY A 221 -7.95 -1.83 -16.15
CA GLY A 221 -7.51 -2.94 -16.98
C GLY A 221 -8.67 -3.90 -17.33
N ASP A 222 -8.37 -4.97 -18.05
CA ASP A 222 -9.32 -6.04 -18.31
C ASP A 222 -9.49 -6.97 -17.10
N ALA A 223 -10.62 -7.70 -17.05
CA ALA A 223 -10.96 -8.57 -15.92
C ALA A 223 -9.94 -9.68 -15.66
N GLU A 224 -9.34 -10.27 -16.72
CA GLU A 224 -8.34 -11.33 -16.59
C GLU A 224 -7.06 -10.81 -15.94
N THR A 225 -6.59 -9.63 -16.38
CA THR A 225 -5.43 -8.93 -15.79
C THR A 225 -5.67 -8.58 -14.33
N LEU A 226 -6.86 -8.07 -13.99
CA LEU A 226 -7.20 -7.70 -12.61
C LEU A 226 -7.40 -8.93 -11.70
N GLU A 227 -7.93 -10.04 -12.22
CA GLU A 227 -8.00 -11.29 -11.47
C GLU A 227 -6.59 -11.83 -11.16
N ALA A 228 -5.70 -11.85 -12.16
CA ALA A 228 -4.31 -12.25 -11.97
C ALA A 228 -3.60 -11.34 -10.94
N TYR A 229 -3.85 -10.05 -10.99
CA TYR A 229 -3.36 -9.07 -10.01
C TYR A 229 -3.83 -9.40 -8.59
N LEU A 230 -5.14 -9.66 -8.38
CA LEU A 230 -5.68 -10.00 -7.07
C LEU A 230 -5.15 -11.34 -6.55
N ARG A 231 -4.98 -12.34 -7.42
CA ARG A 231 -4.43 -13.66 -7.07
C ARG A 231 -2.97 -13.63 -6.64
N HIS A 232 -2.23 -12.62 -7.07
CA HIS A 232 -0.81 -12.47 -6.76
C HIS A 232 -0.55 -12.08 -5.31
N PHE A 233 -1.51 -11.43 -4.64
CA PHE A 233 -1.32 -10.99 -3.26
C PHE A 233 -1.38 -12.13 -2.25
N THR A 234 -0.53 -12.01 -1.22
CA THR A 234 -0.66 -12.74 0.03
C THR A 234 -1.47 -11.91 1.02
N TYR A 235 -2.66 -12.40 1.37
CA TYR A 235 -3.57 -11.72 2.31
C TYR A 235 -3.49 -12.25 3.74
N ARG A 236 -2.99 -13.48 3.94
CA ARG A 236 -2.67 -14.07 5.24
C ARG A 236 -1.17 -14.03 5.42
N LEU A 237 -0.72 -13.18 6.35
CA LEU A 237 0.70 -12.96 6.55
C LEU A 237 1.33 -14.14 7.29
N GLY A 238 2.25 -14.81 6.63
CA GLY A 238 3.05 -15.91 7.19
C GLY A 238 4.38 -15.44 7.75
N PRO A 239 5.24 -16.39 8.13
CA PRO A 239 6.56 -16.07 8.71
C PRO A 239 7.45 -15.22 7.79
N ASP A 240 7.38 -15.43 6.47
CA ASP A 240 8.22 -14.74 5.49
C ASP A 240 7.75 -13.29 5.29
N GLU A 241 6.43 -13.03 5.21
CA GLU A 241 5.86 -11.70 5.15
C GLU A 241 6.20 -10.92 6.43
N LEU A 242 6.05 -11.54 7.59
CA LEU A 242 6.42 -10.93 8.87
C LEU A 242 7.94 -10.69 8.99
N ALA A 243 8.76 -11.53 8.37
CA ALA A 243 10.22 -11.29 8.29
C ALA A 243 10.53 -10.11 7.37
N GLY A 244 9.88 -10.01 6.19
CA GLY A 244 9.99 -8.88 5.28
C GLY A 244 9.59 -7.57 5.94
N MET A 245 8.47 -7.58 6.67
CA MET A 245 7.97 -6.42 7.42
C MET A 245 8.98 -5.96 8.50
N ARG A 246 9.55 -6.88 9.28
CA ARG A 246 10.60 -6.56 10.26
C ARG A 246 11.85 -6.01 9.58
N ARG A 247 12.30 -6.64 8.49
CA ARG A 247 13.48 -6.17 7.74
C ARG A 247 13.29 -4.77 7.20
N PHE A 248 12.09 -4.43 6.71
CA PHE A 248 11.77 -3.07 6.27
C PHE A 248 11.88 -2.07 7.41
N ARG A 249 11.33 -2.37 8.60
CA ARG A 249 11.44 -1.52 9.79
C ARG A 249 12.90 -1.28 10.18
N ASP A 250 13.70 -2.34 10.21
CA ASP A 250 15.12 -2.26 10.57
C ASP A 250 15.90 -1.37 9.59
N LEU A 251 15.65 -1.55 8.28
CA LEU A 251 16.30 -0.76 7.23
C LEU A 251 15.89 0.73 7.26
N LEU A 252 14.63 1.03 7.56
CA LEU A 252 14.20 2.43 7.75
C LEU A 252 14.99 3.10 8.88
N ALA A 253 15.22 2.38 9.98
CA ALA A 253 16.02 2.87 11.12
C ALA A 253 17.51 2.96 10.77
N GLU A 254 18.09 1.95 10.10
CA GLU A 254 19.49 1.91 9.68
C GLU A 254 19.86 3.08 8.75
N HIS A 255 18.92 3.52 7.90
CA HIS A 255 19.14 4.58 6.91
C HIS A 255 18.53 5.93 7.28
N ASP A 256 18.01 6.07 8.51
CA ASP A 256 17.35 7.29 9.01
C ASP A 256 16.24 7.81 8.07
N ILE A 257 15.49 6.88 7.46
CA ILE A 257 14.35 7.23 6.61
C ILE A 257 13.19 7.62 7.52
N GLN A 258 13.17 8.90 7.88
CA GLN A 258 12.16 9.48 8.75
C GLN A 258 10.92 9.88 7.96
N GLU A 259 9.85 10.16 8.71
CA GLU A 259 8.67 10.78 8.15
C GLU A 259 9.02 12.17 7.60
N TYR A 260 8.70 12.42 6.34
CA TYR A 260 8.65 13.78 5.84
C TYR A 260 7.58 14.50 6.67
N GLN A 261 8.02 15.33 7.60
CA GLN A 261 7.11 16.26 8.25
C GLN A 261 6.60 17.17 7.14
N ASP A 262 5.32 17.02 6.78
CA ASP A 262 4.65 18.05 6.00
C ASP A 262 4.78 19.36 6.79
N ALA A 263 5.70 20.20 6.36
CA ALA A 263 6.02 21.47 7.03
C ALA A 263 4.88 22.50 6.89
N ARG A 264 3.63 22.04 6.65
CA ARG A 264 2.42 22.87 6.64
C ARG A 264 1.23 22.01 7.10
N ALA A 265 1.02 21.92 8.41
CA ALA A 265 -0.28 21.71 8.99
C ALA A 265 -1.03 23.04 9.05
#